data_8899b79692f192d7e95b08b4d7cd2a0d
#
_entry.id   8899b79692f192d7e95b08b4d7cd2a0d
#
_cell.length_a   1.000
_cell.length_b   1.000
_cell.length_c   1.000
_cell.angle_alpha   90.00
_cell.angle_beta   90.00
_cell.angle_gamma   90.00
#
_symmetry.space_group_name_H-M   'P 1'
#
loop_
_entity.id
_entity.type
_entity.pdbx_description
1 polymer ?
#
loop_
_entity_poly.entity_id
_entity_poly.type
_entity_poly.pdbx_seq_one_letter_code
_entity_poly.pdbx_strand_id
1 'polypeptide(L)'
;MIALSRNERGFSLTELLVSCGVLGMVLAAVGGVLTTGTQVSQDGNSRHEAQQAARAGMIMEEDLKLTGTGYPPALVKVAAATPTSVNFWADITGASTTLSANANVNDTTLNVANASGFAAGDVIYLINTDQFSTVTVSSAAGTVITLNAPGLPVAYSQGVQVGRPKLVRFVWDNVNTIFKDAGAGAGLQPLAVGVTTCALTYFDANDIAILPANLPANLGNIRRIVVTLTAQSTGNQEQRTFSLTSSVRPRNL
;
A
#
# COMPACT_ATOMS: atom_id res chain seq x y z
N MET A 1 60.10 5.54 60.67
CA MET A 1 58.76 5.06 60.98
C MET A 1 57.85 6.25 61.01
N ILE A 2 57.06 6.46 59.94
CA ILE A 2 56.07 7.56 59.84
C ILE A 2 54.72 6.96 60.21
N ALA A 3 54.20 7.34 61.37
CA ALA A 3 52.91 6.93 61.85
C ALA A 3 51.86 7.75 61.12
N LEU A 4 51.11 7.15 60.17
CA LEU A 4 49.95 7.71 59.57
C LEU A 4 48.83 7.73 60.62
N SER A 5 48.52 8.91 61.13
CA SER A 5 47.38 9.17 62.00
C SER A 5 46.12 9.06 61.14
N ARG A 6 45.41 7.94 61.26
CA ARG A 6 44.12 7.68 60.70
C ARG A 6 43.07 8.50 61.46
N ASN A 7 42.70 9.64 60.94
CA ASN A 7 41.71 10.50 61.56
C ASN A 7 40.30 9.90 61.20
N GLU A 8 39.83 8.97 61.99
CA GLU A 8 38.53 8.33 61.90
C GLU A 8 37.49 9.28 62.50
N ARG A 9 37.09 10.28 61.66
CA ARG A 9 35.90 11.08 61.99
C ARG A 9 34.68 10.30 61.54
N GLY A 10 33.96 9.72 62.49
CA GLY A 10 32.65 9.10 62.21
C GLY A 10 31.67 10.11 61.65
N PHE A 11 30.81 9.69 60.71
CA PHE A 11 29.73 10.53 60.16
C PHE A 11 28.78 10.94 61.26
N SER A 12 28.44 12.22 61.30
CA SER A 12 27.39 12.74 62.19
C SER A 12 26.02 12.26 61.74
N LEU A 13 25.15 11.95 62.67
CA LEU A 13 23.75 11.51 62.40
C LEU A 13 23.02 12.56 61.57
N THR A 14 23.34 13.85 61.74
CA THR A 14 22.82 14.96 60.94
C THR A 14 23.31 14.96 59.49
N GLU A 15 24.60 14.62 59.24
CA GLU A 15 25.14 14.50 57.89
C GLU A 15 24.50 13.35 57.11
N LEU A 16 24.23 12.23 57.80
CA LEU A 16 23.54 11.10 57.19
C LEU A 16 22.10 11.45 56.83
N LEU A 17 21.40 12.18 57.70
CA LEU A 17 20.02 12.62 57.47
C LEU A 17 19.90 13.62 56.28
N VAL A 18 20.85 14.56 56.22
CA VAL A 18 20.92 15.51 55.10
C VAL A 18 21.26 14.80 53.77
N SER A 19 22.20 13.86 53.79
CA SER A 19 22.58 13.09 52.60
C SER A 19 21.43 12.23 52.09
N CYS A 20 20.67 11.58 52.98
CA CYS A 20 19.46 10.84 52.60
C CYS A 20 18.37 11.76 52.04
N GLY A 21 18.21 12.96 52.59
CA GLY A 21 17.28 13.95 52.09
C GLY A 21 17.65 14.42 50.67
N VAL A 22 18.91 14.75 50.45
CA VAL A 22 19.41 15.16 49.10
C VAL A 22 19.29 14.01 48.10
N LEU A 23 19.65 12.78 48.50
CA LEU A 23 19.53 11.60 47.64
C LEU A 23 18.06 11.35 47.25
N GLY A 24 17.15 11.49 48.23
CA GLY A 24 15.70 11.36 47.95
C GLY A 24 15.19 12.41 46.92
N MET A 25 15.63 13.66 47.03
CA MET A 25 15.32 14.69 46.03
C MET A 25 15.88 14.38 44.66
N VAL A 26 17.12 13.93 44.56
CA VAL A 26 17.76 13.54 43.29
C VAL A 26 17.00 12.35 42.63
N LEU A 27 16.68 11.33 43.42
CA LEU A 27 15.93 10.17 42.92
C LEU A 27 14.51 10.58 42.46
N ALA A 28 13.84 11.47 43.16
CA ALA A 28 12.54 11.98 42.74
C ALA A 28 12.64 12.78 41.44
N ALA A 29 13.66 13.62 41.29
CA ALA A 29 13.92 14.38 40.08
C ALA A 29 14.22 13.46 38.86
N VAL A 30 15.09 12.46 39.04
CA VAL A 30 15.42 11.46 38.02
C VAL A 30 14.18 10.65 37.63
N GLY A 31 13.38 10.22 38.62
CA GLY A 31 12.11 9.52 38.39
C GLY A 31 11.12 10.35 37.56
N GLY A 32 11.01 11.63 37.85
CA GLY A 32 10.19 12.57 37.07
C GLY A 32 10.65 12.72 35.60
N VAL A 33 11.95 12.83 35.37
CA VAL A 33 12.51 12.92 34.01
C VAL A 33 12.26 11.62 33.23
N LEU A 34 12.45 10.47 33.86
CA LEU A 34 12.22 9.16 33.22
C LEU A 34 10.76 8.97 32.83
N THR A 35 9.82 9.31 33.72
CA THR A 35 8.37 9.19 33.42
C THR A 35 7.97 10.13 32.29
N THR A 36 8.44 11.38 32.28
CA THR A 36 8.18 12.33 31.20
C THR A 36 8.82 11.86 29.89
N GLY A 37 10.05 11.34 29.92
CA GLY A 37 10.75 10.83 28.75
C GLY A 37 10.00 9.64 28.10
N THR A 38 9.48 8.73 28.90
CA THR A 38 8.66 7.60 28.39
C THR A 38 7.35 8.08 27.78
N GLN A 39 6.68 9.07 28.36
CA GLN A 39 5.44 9.64 27.83
C GLN A 39 5.68 10.31 26.47
N VAL A 40 6.72 11.13 26.34
CA VAL A 40 7.07 11.80 25.06
C VAL A 40 7.40 10.78 23.97
N SER A 41 8.14 9.71 24.32
CA SER A 41 8.45 8.64 23.36
C SER A 41 7.20 7.88 22.90
N GLN A 42 6.26 7.62 23.80
CA GLN A 42 4.99 6.96 23.48
C GLN A 42 4.09 7.84 22.61
N ASP A 43 4.00 9.14 22.89
CA ASP A 43 3.27 10.10 22.05
C ASP A 43 3.88 10.22 20.65
N GLY A 44 5.21 10.13 20.53
CA GLY A 44 5.91 10.09 19.25
C GLY A 44 5.54 8.86 18.41
N ASN A 45 5.52 7.69 19.02
CA ASN A 45 5.17 6.43 18.34
C ASN A 45 3.71 6.43 17.87
N SER A 46 2.78 6.91 18.69
CA SER A 46 1.36 6.97 18.33
C SER A 46 1.07 7.90 17.14
N ARG A 47 1.77 9.02 17.07
CA ARG A 47 1.70 9.92 15.90
C ARG A 47 2.27 9.28 14.65
N HIS A 48 3.34 8.50 14.79
CA HIS A 48 3.96 7.79 13.68
C HIS A 48 3.03 6.72 13.09
N GLU A 49 2.37 5.92 13.93
CA GLU A 49 1.38 4.91 13.51
C GLU A 49 0.18 5.56 12.80
N ALA A 50 -0.36 6.65 13.34
CA ALA A 50 -1.43 7.39 12.69
C ALA A 50 -1.02 7.95 11.32
N GLN A 51 0.21 8.47 11.20
CA GLN A 51 0.75 8.95 9.93
C GLN A 51 0.96 7.82 8.91
N GLN A 52 1.40 6.65 9.34
CA GLN A 52 1.53 5.48 8.47
C GLN A 52 0.18 5.02 7.95
N ALA A 53 -0.83 4.92 8.81
CA ALA A 53 -2.19 4.58 8.41
C ALA A 53 -2.77 5.59 7.41
N ALA A 54 -2.56 6.89 7.64
CA ALA A 54 -3.00 7.95 6.73
C ALA A 54 -2.33 7.83 5.35
N ARG A 55 -1.00 7.59 5.31
CA ARG A 55 -0.26 7.37 4.06
C ARG A 55 -0.76 6.13 3.31
N ALA A 56 -1.00 5.02 4.03
CA ALA A 56 -1.55 3.82 3.43
C ALA A 56 -2.93 4.09 2.80
N GLY A 57 -3.79 4.81 3.50
CA GLY A 57 -5.10 5.23 2.98
C GLY A 57 -4.99 6.04 1.70
N MET A 58 -4.07 7.01 1.63
CA MET A 58 -3.82 7.81 0.43
C MET A 58 -3.32 6.94 -0.75
N ILE A 59 -2.35 6.05 -0.50
CA ILE A 59 -1.82 5.16 -1.53
C ILE A 59 -2.92 4.22 -2.04
N MET A 60 -3.72 3.65 -1.12
CA MET A 60 -4.86 2.81 -1.51
C MET A 60 -5.86 3.59 -2.36
N GLU A 61 -6.18 4.84 -1.98
CA GLU A 61 -7.09 5.70 -2.73
C GLU A 61 -6.56 6.00 -4.14
N GLU A 62 -5.29 6.38 -4.26
CA GLU A 62 -4.65 6.69 -5.55
C GLU A 62 -4.66 5.47 -6.48
N ASP A 63 -4.24 4.31 -5.98
CA ASP A 63 -4.20 3.08 -6.78
C ASP A 63 -5.61 2.60 -7.16
N LEU A 64 -6.57 2.68 -6.24
CA LEU A 64 -7.95 2.30 -6.51
C LEU A 64 -8.61 3.20 -7.58
N LYS A 65 -8.24 4.48 -7.67
CA LYS A 65 -8.69 5.37 -8.76
C LYS A 65 -8.23 4.89 -10.13
N LEU A 66 -7.10 4.20 -10.20
CA LEU A 66 -6.54 3.66 -11.43
C LEU A 66 -7.13 2.31 -11.83
N THR A 67 -8.05 1.73 -11.02
CA THR A 67 -8.68 0.45 -11.35
C THR A 67 -9.23 0.45 -12.78
N GLY A 68 -8.84 -0.56 -13.57
CA GLY A 68 -9.23 -0.71 -14.96
C GLY A 68 -8.40 0.09 -15.96
N THR A 69 -7.45 0.92 -15.53
CA THR A 69 -6.57 1.65 -16.45
C THR A 69 -5.70 0.66 -17.24
N GLY A 70 -5.72 0.81 -18.58
CA GLY A 70 -4.97 -0.08 -19.49
C GLY A 70 -5.51 -1.51 -19.56
N TYR A 71 -6.67 -1.79 -18.97
CA TYR A 71 -7.31 -3.10 -18.96
C TYR A 71 -8.56 -3.09 -19.86
N PRO A 72 -8.86 -4.19 -20.60
CA PRO A 72 -9.98 -4.20 -21.56
C PRO A 72 -11.33 -3.88 -20.90
N PRO A 73 -12.15 -3.00 -21.51
CA PRO A 73 -13.47 -2.61 -20.98
C PRO A 73 -14.42 -3.79 -20.76
N ALA A 74 -14.34 -4.80 -21.62
CA ALA A 74 -15.21 -5.97 -21.58
C ALA A 74 -14.90 -6.93 -20.41
N LEU A 75 -13.74 -6.81 -19.77
CA LEU A 75 -13.33 -7.69 -18.68
C LEU A 75 -13.64 -7.08 -17.30
N VAL A 76 -13.85 -7.94 -16.32
CA VAL A 76 -14.05 -7.53 -14.92
C VAL A 76 -12.74 -7.01 -14.35
N LYS A 77 -12.73 -5.75 -13.92
CA LYS A 77 -11.51 -5.05 -13.46
C LYS A 77 -11.15 -5.39 -12.02
N VAL A 78 -12.14 -5.69 -11.18
CA VAL A 78 -11.93 -6.17 -9.80
C VAL A 78 -11.90 -7.68 -9.84
N ALA A 79 -10.72 -8.27 -9.62
CA ALA A 79 -10.51 -9.71 -9.71
C ALA A 79 -11.00 -10.46 -8.46
N ALA A 80 -10.91 -9.84 -7.29
CA ALA A 80 -11.44 -10.36 -6.03
C ALA A 80 -11.70 -9.22 -5.05
N ALA A 81 -12.70 -9.38 -4.20
CA ALA A 81 -13.06 -8.41 -3.18
C ALA A 81 -13.58 -9.12 -1.93
N THR A 82 -13.10 -8.69 -0.77
CA THR A 82 -13.56 -9.11 0.56
C THR A 82 -13.63 -7.88 1.47
N PRO A 83 -14.19 -7.96 2.68
CA PRO A 83 -14.14 -6.85 3.62
C PRO A 83 -12.72 -6.41 4.03
N THR A 84 -11.70 -7.25 3.83
CA THR A 84 -10.32 -7.01 4.28
C THR A 84 -9.28 -7.09 3.16
N SER A 85 -9.71 -7.33 1.92
CA SER A 85 -8.82 -7.40 0.77
C SER A 85 -9.50 -6.98 -0.51
N VAL A 86 -8.72 -6.44 -1.45
CA VAL A 86 -9.16 -6.14 -2.81
C VAL A 86 -8.03 -6.43 -3.80
N ASN A 87 -8.38 -7.13 -4.89
CA ASN A 87 -7.48 -7.38 -6.01
C ASN A 87 -8.11 -6.77 -7.26
N PHE A 88 -7.36 -5.98 -7.99
CA PHE A 88 -7.85 -5.29 -9.18
C PHE A 88 -6.76 -5.12 -10.24
N TRP A 89 -7.17 -5.02 -11.49
CA TRP A 89 -6.28 -4.75 -12.61
C TRP A 89 -6.12 -3.26 -12.82
N ALA A 90 -4.87 -2.78 -12.89
CA ALA A 90 -4.55 -1.38 -13.16
C ALA A 90 -3.15 -1.23 -13.74
N ASP A 91 -2.94 -0.27 -14.59
CA ASP A 91 -1.61 0.20 -14.96
C ASP A 91 -1.17 1.30 -13.98
N ILE A 92 -0.59 0.88 -12.85
CA ILE A 92 -0.04 1.78 -11.83
C ILE A 92 1.36 2.29 -12.18
N THR A 93 1.99 1.73 -13.21
CA THR A 93 3.34 2.12 -13.66
C THR A 93 3.30 3.11 -14.81
N GLY A 94 2.14 3.33 -15.42
CA GLY A 94 1.97 4.17 -16.59
C GLY A 94 2.65 3.60 -17.84
N ALA A 95 2.90 2.28 -17.88
CA ALA A 95 3.49 1.60 -19.02
C ALA A 95 2.45 1.40 -20.13
N SER A 96 2.09 2.46 -20.80
CA SER A 96 1.18 2.46 -21.95
C SER A 96 1.80 3.14 -23.13
N THR A 97 1.46 2.64 -24.33
CA THR A 97 1.92 3.20 -25.60
C THR A 97 0.83 3.00 -26.66
N THR A 98 1.08 3.44 -27.89
CA THR A 98 0.19 3.21 -29.02
C THR A 98 0.97 2.57 -30.18
N LEU A 99 0.29 1.80 -31.01
CA LEU A 99 0.86 1.30 -32.25
C LEU A 99 1.22 2.46 -33.16
N SER A 100 2.46 2.51 -33.64
CA SER A 100 2.94 3.51 -34.62
C SER A 100 2.73 3.06 -36.06
N ALA A 101 2.39 1.77 -36.28
CA ALA A 101 2.03 1.19 -37.58
C ALA A 101 0.95 0.12 -37.38
N ASN A 102 0.31 -0.29 -38.50
CA ASN A 102 -0.62 -1.43 -38.45
C ASN A 102 0.14 -2.71 -38.07
N ALA A 103 -0.53 -3.58 -37.34
CA ALA A 103 -0.04 -4.90 -36.97
C ALA A 103 -1.00 -5.98 -37.46
N ASN A 104 -0.49 -6.99 -38.14
CA ASN A 104 -1.29 -8.04 -38.77
C ASN A 104 -1.40 -9.29 -37.86
N VAL A 105 -2.31 -10.18 -38.22
CA VAL A 105 -2.42 -11.49 -37.59
C VAL A 105 -1.08 -12.23 -37.70
N ASN A 106 -0.67 -12.87 -36.61
CA ASN A 106 0.61 -13.59 -36.45
C ASN A 106 1.86 -12.72 -36.45
N ASP A 107 1.73 -11.37 -36.50
CA ASP A 107 2.89 -10.52 -36.29
C ASP A 107 3.46 -10.76 -34.88
N THR A 108 4.76 -11.02 -34.82
CA THR A 108 5.53 -11.14 -33.58
C THR A 108 6.29 -9.85 -33.25
N THR A 109 6.14 -8.83 -34.06
CA THR A 109 6.81 -7.54 -33.87
C THR A 109 5.77 -6.42 -33.93
N LEU A 110 5.71 -5.60 -32.90
CA LEU A 110 4.87 -4.42 -32.82
C LEU A 110 5.74 -3.16 -32.92
N ASN A 111 5.42 -2.30 -33.86
CA ASN A 111 5.98 -0.95 -33.90
C ASN A 111 5.11 -0.05 -33.02
N VAL A 112 5.69 0.57 -32.02
CA VAL A 112 4.99 1.41 -31.02
C VAL A 112 5.63 2.80 -30.95
N ALA A 113 4.91 3.76 -30.40
CA ALA A 113 5.43 5.10 -30.20
C ALA A 113 6.62 5.12 -29.22
N ASN A 114 6.57 4.30 -28.18
CA ASN A 114 7.64 4.14 -27.19
C ASN A 114 7.50 2.77 -26.50
N ALA A 115 8.55 1.96 -26.50
CA ALA A 115 8.60 0.68 -25.82
C ALA A 115 9.17 0.77 -24.37
N SER A 116 9.50 1.97 -23.90
CA SER A 116 9.98 2.18 -22.52
C SER A 116 8.93 1.73 -21.50
N GLY A 117 9.37 1.01 -20.50
CA GLY A 117 8.48 0.47 -19.46
C GLY A 117 7.94 -0.94 -19.74
N PHE A 118 8.19 -1.50 -20.93
CA PHE A 118 7.89 -2.90 -21.25
C PHE A 118 9.14 -3.76 -21.15
N ALA A 119 8.98 -5.00 -20.68
CA ALA A 119 10.09 -5.95 -20.51
C ALA A 119 9.68 -7.36 -20.93
N ALA A 120 10.68 -8.21 -21.17
CA ALA A 120 10.46 -9.62 -21.43
C ALA A 120 9.64 -10.27 -20.29
N GLY A 121 8.67 -11.08 -20.66
CA GLY A 121 7.74 -11.73 -19.73
C GLY A 121 6.53 -10.88 -19.34
N ASP A 122 6.46 -9.60 -19.71
CA ASP A 122 5.27 -8.80 -19.49
C ASP A 122 4.07 -9.32 -20.31
N VAL A 123 2.92 -9.34 -19.68
CA VAL A 123 1.64 -9.57 -20.36
C VAL A 123 1.08 -8.20 -20.73
N ILE A 124 0.86 -7.98 -22.02
CA ILE A 124 0.34 -6.73 -22.55
C ILE A 124 -1.02 -6.94 -23.21
N TYR A 125 -1.80 -5.87 -23.25
CA TYR A 125 -3.12 -5.83 -23.85
C TYR A 125 -3.12 -4.81 -24.98
N LEU A 126 -3.56 -5.25 -26.18
CA LEU A 126 -3.91 -4.36 -27.26
C LEU A 126 -5.43 -4.16 -27.19
N ILE A 127 -5.88 -2.92 -27.08
CA ILE A 127 -7.28 -2.60 -26.81
C ILE A 127 -7.80 -1.70 -27.92
N ASN A 128 -8.79 -2.20 -28.64
CA ASN A 128 -9.61 -1.42 -29.56
C ASN A 128 -11.05 -1.34 -29.02
N THR A 129 -11.92 -0.57 -29.65
CA THR A 129 -13.31 -0.35 -29.21
C THR A 129 -14.07 -1.67 -29.03
N ASP A 130 -13.92 -2.60 -29.97
CA ASP A 130 -14.73 -3.83 -30.04
C ASP A 130 -13.96 -5.12 -29.81
N GLN A 131 -12.63 -5.05 -29.66
CA GLN A 131 -11.78 -6.22 -29.50
C GLN A 131 -10.54 -5.92 -28.65
N PHE A 132 -10.01 -6.94 -28.02
CA PHE A 132 -8.75 -6.91 -27.34
C PHE A 132 -7.95 -8.19 -27.57
N SER A 133 -6.64 -8.09 -27.45
CA SER A 133 -5.74 -9.24 -27.44
C SER A 133 -4.84 -9.19 -26.22
N THR A 134 -4.52 -10.34 -25.70
CA THR A 134 -3.56 -10.54 -24.61
C THR A 134 -2.36 -11.29 -25.17
N VAL A 135 -1.19 -10.72 -25.10
CA VAL A 135 0.06 -11.32 -25.62
C VAL A 135 1.21 -11.09 -24.64
N THR A 136 2.22 -11.95 -24.72
CA THR A 136 3.41 -11.87 -23.85
C THR A 136 4.58 -11.30 -24.61
N VAL A 137 5.28 -10.36 -24.00
CA VAL A 137 6.47 -9.72 -24.55
C VAL A 137 7.68 -10.66 -24.46
N SER A 138 8.38 -10.84 -25.56
CA SER A 138 9.69 -11.52 -25.63
C SER A 138 10.84 -10.54 -25.36
N SER A 139 10.75 -9.34 -25.95
CA SER A 139 11.71 -8.25 -25.72
C SER A 139 11.07 -6.91 -26.08
N ALA A 140 11.62 -5.82 -25.51
CA ALA A 140 11.19 -4.46 -25.84
C ALA A 140 12.40 -3.53 -25.89
N ALA A 141 12.52 -2.73 -26.96
CA ALA A 141 13.59 -1.76 -27.10
C ALA A 141 13.17 -0.63 -28.06
N GLY A 142 13.49 0.61 -27.69
CA GLY A 142 13.23 1.79 -28.51
C GLY A 142 11.76 1.97 -28.85
N THR A 143 11.37 1.70 -30.08
CA THR A 143 10.01 1.78 -30.60
C THR A 143 9.47 0.41 -31.03
N VAL A 144 10.10 -0.68 -30.59
CA VAL A 144 9.72 -2.05 -30.99
C VAL A 144 9.45 -2.92 -29.77
N ILE A 145 8.33 -3.61 -29.79
CA ILE A 145 8.00 -4.69 -28.85
C ILE A 145 7.93 -5.99 -29.64
N THR A 146 8.75 -6.97 -29.23
CA THR A 146 8.71 -8.33 -29.80
C THR A 146 7.84 -9.23 -28.91
N LEU A 147 6.98 -10.01 -29.53
CA LEU A 147 6.05 -10.91 -28.85
C LEU A 147 6.56 -12.35 -28.87
N ASN A 148 6.11 -13.16 -27.93
CA ASN A 148 6.25 -14.61 -28.02
C ASN A 148 5.36 -15.16 -29.13
N ALA A 149 5.78 -16.24 -29.75
CA ALA A 149 4.94 -16.98 -30.69
C ALA A 149 3.62 -17.48 -30.02
N PRO A 150 2.51 -17.50 -30.71
CA PRO A 150 2.33 -17.32 -32.17
C PRO A 150 2.18 -15.87 -32.63
N GLY A 151 2.35 -14.85 -31.79
CA GLY A 151 2.16 -13.45 -32.14
C GLY A 151 0.72 -12.97 -31.91
N LEU A 152 0.28 -11.99 -32.72
CA LEU A 152 -1.06 -11.41 -32.60
C LEU A 152 -2.15 -12.34 -33.10
N PRO A 153 -3.23 -12.57 -32.34
CA PRO A 153 -4.36 -13.38 -32.78
C PRO A 153 -5.29 -12.65 -33.78
N VAL A 154 -5.27 -11.31 -33.78
CA VAL A 154 -6.07 -10.44 -34.67
C VAL A 154 -5.27 -9.24 -35.12
N ALA A 155 -5.66 -8.62 -36.24
CA ALA A 155 -5.01 -7.42 -36.75
C ALA A 155 -5.45 -6.16 -35.99
N TYR A 156 -4.55 -5.19 -35.87
CA TYR A 156 -4.76 -3.89 -35.24
C TYR A 156 -4.26 -2.75 -36.12
N SER A 157 -5.04 -1.68 -36.14
CA SER A 157 -4.66 -0.46 -36.85
C SER A 157 -3.64 0.37 -36.04
N GLN A 158 -2.90 1.22 -36.73
CA GLN A 158 -2.12 2.27 -36.10
C GLN A 158 -2.95 3.08 -35.11
N GLY A 159 -2.35 3.54 -34.00
CA GLY A 159 -3.04 4.32 -32.97
C GLY A 159 -3.70 3.48 -31.88
N VAL A 160 -3.81 2.16 -32.04
CA VAL A 160 -4.38 1.27 -31.01
C VAL A 160 -3.53 1.31 -29.76
N GLN A 161 -4.19 1.38 -28.59
CA GLN A 161 -3.52 1.42 -27.29
C GLN A 161 -2.94 0.05 -26.93
N VAL A 162 -1.71 0.09 -26.45
CA VAL A 162 -0.98 -1.05 -25.86
C VAL A 162 -0.73 -0.74 -24.40
N GLY A 163 -1.34 -1.50 -23.50
CA GLY A 163 -1.24 -1.31 -22.05
C GLY A 163 -0.63 -2.52 -21.35
N ARG A 164 -0.06 -2.29 -20.17
CA ARG A 164 0.50 -3.33 -19.31
C ARG A 164 -0.11 -3.25 -17.91
N PRO A 165 -1.40 -3.52 -17.75
CA PRO A 165 -2.00 -3.56 -16.43
C PRO A 165 -1.43 -4.72 -15.62
N LYS A 166 -1.29 -4.48 -14.32
CA LYS A 166 -0.85 -5.48 -13.34
C LYS A 166 -1.99 -5.79 -12.38
N LEU A 167 -1.97 -6.99 -11.81
CA LEU A 167 -2.87 -7.33 -10.72
C LEU A 167 -2.35 -6.71 -9.43
N VAL A 168 -2.97 -5.63 -9.01
CA VAL A 168 -2.68 -4.95 -7.73
C VAL A 168 -3.51 -5.58 -6.64
N ARG A 169 -2.90 -5.80 -5.47
CA ARG A 169 -3.56 -6.42 -4.33
C ARG A 169 -3.31 -5.61 -3.08
N PHE A 170 -4.38 -5.35 -2.31
CA PHE A 170 -4.31 -4.88 -0.94
C PHE A 170 -4.92 -5.93 -0.02
N VAL A 171 -4.22 -6.25 1.05
CA VAL A 171 -4.65 -7.27 2.03
C VAL A 171 -4.32 -6.76 3.42
N TRP A 172 -5.30 -6.77 4.31
CA TRP A 172 -5.08 -6.61 5.74
C TRP A 172 -5.03 -7.99 6.40
N ASP A 173 -4.04 -8.22 7.26
CA ASP A 173 -3.78 -9.51 7.91
C ASP A 173 -4.76 -9.84 9.05
N ASN A 174 -5.73 -8.97 9.33
CA ASN A 174 -6.67 -9.03 10.46
C ASN A 174 -5.96 -8.93 11.84
N VAL A 175 -4.73 -8.46 11.87
CA VAL A 175 -3.94 -8.24 13.09
C VAL A 175 -3.59 -6.75 13.20
N ASN A 176 -2.62 -6.30 12.43
CA ASN A 176 -2.16 -4.92 12.51
C ASN A 176 -1.46 -4.40 11.24
N THR A 177 -1.38 -5.18 10.16
CA THR A 177 -0.58 -4.81 8.97
C THR A 177 -1.42 -4.82 7.70
N ILE A 178 -1.31 -3.74 6.92
CA ILE A 178 -1.80 -3.70 5.54
C ILE A 178 -0.62 -4.02 4.63
N PHE A 179 -0.84 -4.94 3.71
CA PHE A 179 0.10 -5.32 2.66
C PHE A 179 -0.38 -4.83 1.30
N LYS A 180 0.58 -4.52 0.43
CA LYS A 180 0.37 -4.21 -0.99
C LYS A 180 1.22 -5.15 -1.85
N ASP A 181 0.64 -5.67 -2.92
CA ASP A 181 1.36 -6.25 -4.05
C ASP A 181 1.06 -5.40 -5.28
N ALA A 182 2.09 -4.81 -5.85
CA ALA A 182 1.99 -3.97 -7.04
C ALA A 182 2.02 -4.78 -8.36
N GLY A 183 1.98 -6.11 -8.29
CA GLY A 183 2.04 -6.99 -9.46
C GLY A 183 3.42 -7.01 -10.17
N ALA A 184 4.47 -6.52 -9.48
CA ALA A 184 5.83 -6.47 -10.01
C ALA A 184 6.67 -7.73 -9.70
N GLY A 185 6.04 -8.80 -9.17
CA GLY A 185 6.71 -10.05 -8.83
C GLY A 185 7.34 -10.10 -7.43
N ALA A 186 7.35 -8.99 -6.69
CA ALA A 186 7.86 -8.94 -5.32
C ALA A 186 6.89 -9.56 -4.28
N GLY A 187 5.65 -9.85 -4.70
CA GLY A 187 4.59 -10.33 -3.81
C GLY A 187 4.09 -9.26 -2.83
N LEU A 188 3.42 -9.71 -1.77
CA LEU A 188 2.88 -8.83 -0.74
C LEU A 188 4.00 -8.19 0.09
N GLN A 189 4.06 -6.86 0.09
CA GLN A 189 5.00 -6.06 0.88
C GLN A 189 4.21 -5.26 1.93
N PRO A 190 4.73 -5.10 3.16
CA PRO A 190 4.06 -4.31 4.18
C PRO A 190 3.97 -2.85 3.75
N LEU A 191 2.75 -2.29 3.77
CA LEU A 191 2.45 -0.90 3.43
C LEU A 191 2.33 -0.03 4.68
N ALA A 192 1.64 -0.54 5.70
CA ALA A 192 1.50 0.13 6.99
C ALA A 192 1.33 -0.90 8.12
N VAL A 193 1.91 -0.59 9.27
CA VAL A 193 1.79 -1.34 10.52
C VAL A 193 1.03 -0.48 11.55
N GLY A 194 0.43 -1.10 12.55
CA GLY A 194 -0.35 -0.40 13.57
C GLY A 194 -1.81 -0.14 13.19
N VAL A 195 -2.29 -0.73 12.10
CA VAL A 195 -3.68 -0.64 11.66
C VAL A 195 -4.52 -1.72 12.33
N THR A 196 -5.31 -1.33 13.33
CA THR A 196 -6.15 -2.25 14.12
C THR A 196 -7.42 -2.69 13.41
N THR A 197 -7.88 -1.91 12.42
CA THR A 197 -9.01 -2.28 11.58
C THR A 197 -8.81 -1.74 10.16
N CYS A 198 -9.06 -2.59 9.17
CA CYS A 198 -9.21 -2.20 7.78
C CYS A 198 -10.53 -2.79 7.28
N ALA A 199 -11.45 -1.94 6.89
CA ALA A 199 -12.74 -2.34 6.35
C ALA A 199 -12.94 -1.79 4.95
N LEU A 200 -13.22 -2.67 4.00
CA LEU A 200 -13.57 -2.35 2.62
C LEU A 200 -15.06 -2.59 2.40
N THR A 201 -15.77 -1.56 1.98
CA THR A 201 -17.19 -1.65 1.63
C THR A 201 -17.36 -1.28 0.16
N TYR A 202 -18.11 -2.09 -0.56
CA TYR A 202 -18.29 -1.98 -1.99
C TYR A 202 -19.72 -1.58 -2.33
N PHE A 203 -19.89 -0.74 -3.33
CA PHE A 203 -21.19 -0.21 -3.74
C PHE A 203 -21.37 -0.35 -5.24
N ASP A 204 -22.58 -0.57 -5.66
CA ASP A 204 -23.00 -0.63 -7.08
C ASP A 204 -23.22 0.78 -7.70
N ALA A 205 -23.77 0.81 -8.91
CA ALA A 205 -24.07 2.05 -9.63
C ALA A 205 -25.15 2.91 -8.96
N ASN A 206 -26.01 2.32 -8.14
CA ASN A 206 -27.09 2.99 -7.42
C ASN A 206 -26.69 3.38 -6.00
N ASP A 207 -25.39 3.27 -5.64
CA ASP A 207 -24.88 3.48 -4.30
C ASP A 207 -25.45 2.50 -3.25
N ILE A 208 -25.91 1.31 -3.68
CA ILE A 208 -26.36 0.24 -2.80
C ILE A 208 -25.16 -0.59 -2.41
N ALA A 209 -25.00 -0.83 -1.10
CA ALA A 209 -23.89 -1.64 -0.59
C ALA A 209 -24.03 -3.11 -1.01
N ILE A 210 -22.97 -3.66 -1.59
CA ILE A 210 -22.87 -5.06 -1.95
C ILE A 210 -22.44 -5.84 -0.71
N LEU A 211 -23.31 -6.72 -0.21
CA LEU A 211 -22.99 -7.54 0.96
C LEU A 211 -21.82 -8.48 0.71
N PRO A 212 -20.98 -8.77 1.70
CA PRO A 212 -19.81 -9.64 1.55
C PRO A 212 -20.10 -11.01 0.90
N ALA A 213 -21.23 -11.62 1.25
CA ALA A 213 -21.65 -12.89 0.69
C ALA A 213 -21.95 -12.83 -0.82
N ASN A 214 -22.31 -11.66 -1.32
CA ASN A 214 -22.67 -11.43 -2.73
C ASN A 214 -21.52 -10.90 -3.58
N LEU A 215 -20.39 -10.54 -2.96
CA LEU A 215 -19.24 -9.97 -3.66
C LEU A 215 -18.72 -10.83 -4.81
N PRO A 216 -18.51 -12.16 -4.65
CA PRO A 216 -17.98 -12.99 -5.72
C PRO A 216 -18.80 -12.95 -7.02
N ALA A 217 -20.14 -12.86 -6.89
CA ALA A 217 -21.04 -12.80 -8.05
C ALA A 217 -21.19 -11.36 -8.61
N ASN A 218 -20.80 -10.33 -7.87
CA ASN A 218 -21.05 -8.92 -8.18
C ASN A 218 -19.79 -8.08 -8.40
N LEU A 219 -18.63 -8.69 -8.62
CA LEU A 219 -17.36 -7.96 -8.84
C LEU A 219 -17.47 -6.96 -10.02
N GLY A 220 -18.16 -7.33 -11.08
CA GLY A 220 -18.40 -6.47 -12.24
C GLY A 220 -19.38 -5.30 -11.98
N ASN A 221 -20.14 -5.35 -10.89
CA ASN A 221 -21.12 -4.33 -10.52
C ASN A 221 -20.53 -3.27 -9.55
N ILE A 222 -19.32 -3.47 -9.04
CA ILE A 222 -18.67 -2.50 -8.15
C ILE A 222 -18.43 -1.20 -8.91
N ARG A 223 -18.85 -0.07 -8.32
CA ARG A 223 -18.65 1.29 -8.87
C ARG A 223 -18.05 2.24 -7.86
N ARG A 224 -18.12 1.92 -6.57
CA ARG A 224 -17.54 2.71 -5.50
C ARG A 224 -16.97 1.78 -4.41
N ILE A 225 -15.81 2.15 -3.90
CA ILE A 225 -15.13 1.43 -2.83
C ILE A 225 -14.90 2.43 -1.69
N VAL A 226 -15.34 2.08 -0.50
CA VAL A 226 -15.06 2.84 0.72
C VAL A 226 -14.04 2.08 1.53
N VAL A 227 -12.95 2.76 1.86
CA VAL A 227 -11.84 2.25 2.68
C VAL A 227 -11.94 2.92 4.03
N THR A 228 -12.09 2.15 5.10
CA THR A 228 -12.02 2.65 6.48
C THR A 228 -10.85 2.00 7.19
N LEU A 229 -9.91 2.82 7.64
CA LEU A 229 -8.73 2.40 8.39
C LEU A 229 -8.82 2.95 9.80
N THR A 230 -8.52 2.12 10.79
CA THR A 230 -8.40 2.54 12.18
C THR A 230 -7.01 2.15 12.68
N ALA A 231 -6.29 3.12 13.22
CA ALA A 231 -5.03 2.89 13.92
C ALA A 231 -5.22 3.24 15.40
N GLN A 232 -4.59 2.49 16.27
CA GLN A 232 -4.67 2.68 17.70
C GLN A 232 -3.28 2.91 18.27
N SER A 233 -3.15 3.94 19.09
CA SER A 233 -1.91 4.20 19.82
C SER A 233 -1.73 3.15 20.93
N THR A 234 -0.53 2.59 21.03
CA THR A 234 -0.13 1.62 22.06
C THR A 234 0.37 2.28 23.36
N GLY A 235 0.13 3.56 23.56
CA GLY A 235 0.55 4.30 24.78
C GLY A 235 -0.24 3.92 26.03
N ASN A 236 0.44 3.83 27.17
CA ASN A 236 -0.09 3.30 28.46
C ASN A 236 -1.15 4.17 29.15
N GLN A 237 -1.47 5.36 28.71
CA GLN A 237 -2.34 6.27 29.47
C GLN A 237 -3.66 6.62 28.81
N GLU A 238 -3.72 6.73 27.50
CA GLU A 238 -4.96 6.90 26.74
C GLU A 238 -4.81 6.22 25.38
N GLN A 239 -5.63 5.21 25.13
CA GLN A 239 -5.74 4.62 23.80
C GLN A 239 -6.36 5.65 22.85
N ARG A 240 -5.54 6.35 22.10
CA ARG A 240 -6.02 7.26 21.05
C ARG A 240 -6.27 6.48 19.78
N THR A 241 -7.52 6.50 19.35
CA THR A 241 -7.95 5.88 18.11
C THR A 241 -7.97 6.93 17.01
N PHE A 242 -7.31 6.66 15.91
CA PHE A 242 -7.35 7.46 14.68
C PHE A 242 -8.13 6.68 13.63
N SER A 243 -9.16 7.29 13.04
CA SER A 243 -9.93 6.68 11.96
C SER A 243 -9.87 7.54 10.71
N LEU A 244 -9.58 6.91 9.58
CA LEU A 244 -9.59 7.50 8.25
C LEU A 244 -10.60 6.76 7.40
N THR A 245 -11.54 7.50 6.79
CA THR A 245 -12.45 6.95 5.79
C THR A 245 -12.25 7.67 4.47
N SER A 246 -11.99 6.92 3.41
CA SER A 246 -11.89 7.41 2.04
C SER A 246 -12.89 6.71 1.14
N SER A 247 -13.47 7.45 0.18
CA SER A 247 -14.42 6.93 -0.79
C SER A 247 -13.89 7.13 -2.20
N VAL A 248 -13.72 6.05 -2.91
CA VAL A 248 -13.14 6.02 -4.26
C VAL A 248 -14.18 5.59 -5.28
N ARG A 249 -14.33 6.36 -6.35
CA ARG A 249 -15.06 5.97 -7.57
C ARG A 249 -14.05 5.85 -8.71
N PRO A 250 -13.61 4.63 -9.05
CA PRO A 250 -12.71 4.43 -10.18
C PRO A 250 -13.36 4.87 -11.48
N ARG A 251 -12.60 5.56 -12.33
CA ARG A 251 -13.15 6.14 -13.58
C ARG A 251 -13.47 5.09 -14.65
N ASN A 252 -12.83 3.92 -14.53
CA ASN A 252 -12.92 2.87 -15.57
C ASN A 252 -13.76 1.65 -15.13
N LEU A 253 -14.56 1.76 -14.06
CA LEU A 253 -15.49 0.73 -13.61
C LEU A 253 -16.88 0.91 -14.20
#